data_f239ae1d6ad8d4ebae266a801dc96948
#
_entry.id   f239ae1d6ad8d4ebae266a801dc96948
#
_cell.length_a   1.000
_cell.length_b   1.000
_cell.length_c   1.000
_cell.angle_alpha   90.00
_cell.angle_beta   90.00
_cell.angle_gamma   90.00
#
_symmetry.space_group_name_H-M   'P 1'
#
loop_
_entity.id
_entity.type
_entity.pdbx_description
1 polymer ?
#
loop_
_entity_poly.entity_id
_entity_poly.type
_entity_poly.pdbx_seq_one_letter_code
_entity_poly.pdbx_strand_id
1 'polypeptide(L)'
;PLDDPGKVKIALVRFLSTGDFFQAYLGGVESQAQAIGVDLRVFDSRQDAALQADMVDQAIALGVDGIIIQHGLTESMKDAAQRAVDAGIKVVAFDVNVENPAIPQVEQYDYMLGKLALEQAIKDNGTSFKAGYVYVPGIAPLDRRDKAWQEVKAANPGIEEVAVFGTLDNPIANSNANQARSVLQANSDITVMFAPYDEFAKGVKLAVDEAGLTDQIDIYSADVS
;
A
#
# COMPACT_ATOMS: atom_id res chain seq x y z
N PRO A 1 18.18 -18.03 -18.32
CA PRO A 1 18.87 -18.55 -17.15
C PRO A 1 20.08 -17.66 -16.87
N LEU A 2 20.40 -17.45 -15.59
CA LEU A 2 21.62 -16.74 -15.20
C LEU A 2 22.78 -17.72 -15.38
N ASP A 3 23.91 -17.29 -15.97
CA ASP A 3 25.07 -18.16 -16.24
C ASP A 3 25.76 -18.56 -14.91
N ASP A 4 25.75 -17.66 -13.90
CA ASP A 4 26.28 -17.93 -12.57
C ASP A 4 25.43 -17.16 -11.52
N PRO A 5 24.27 -17.73 -11.11
CA PRO A 5 23.34 -17.01 -10.25
C PRO A 5 23.94 -16.66 -8.88
N GLY A 6 24.88 -17.45 -8.35
CA GLY A 6 25.52 -17.17 -7.06
C GLY A 6 26.42 -15.93 -7.03
N LYS A 7 26.70 -15.34 -8.20
CA LYS A 7 27.44 -14.07 -8.30
C LYS A 7 26.52 -12.87 -8.45
N VAL A 8 25.24 -13.08 -8.71
CA VAL A 8 24.26 -11.98 -8.88
C VAL A 8 23.77 -11.54 -7.52
N LYS A 9 23.92 -10.24 -7.24
CA LYS A 9 23.50 -9.58 -6.01
C LYS A 9 22.27 -8.74 -6.27
N ILE A 10 21.21 -8.98 -5.52
CA ILE A 10 19.96 -8.21 -5.60
C ILE A 10 19.71 -7.53 -4.25
N ALA A 11 19.41 -6.24 -4.27
CA ALA A 11 18.91 -5.52 -3.11
C ALA A 11 17.39 -5.40 -3.19
N LEU A 12 16.70 -5.73 -2.10
CA LEU A 12 15.29 -5.39 -1.87
C LEU A 12 15.26 -4.22 -0.88
N VAL A 13 14.86 -3.03 -1.36
CA VAL A 13 14.76 -1.82 -0.53
C VAL A 13 13.29 -1.55 -0.23
N ARG A 14 12.90 -1.77 1.02
CA ARG A 14 11.51 -1.76 1.48
C ARG A 14 11.15 -0.46 2.19
N PHE A 15 9.95 0.06 1.88
CA PHE A 15 9.34 1.15 2.65
C PHE A 15 8.39 0.61 3.72
N LEU A 16 7.46 -0.28 3.33
CA LEU A 16 6.50 -0.92 4.22
C LEU A 16 6.93 -2.37 4.50
N SER A 17 6.87 -2.77 5.76
CA SER A 17 7.35 -4.08 6.20
C SER A 17 6.44 -4.80 7.21
N THR A 18 5.41 -4.13 7.72
CA THR A 18 4.48 -4.67 8.73
C THR A 18 3.14 -5.06 8.08
N GLY A 19 2.45 -6.02 8.67
CA GLY A 19 1.20 -6.59 8.16
C GLY A 19 1.41 -7.86 7.33
N ASP A 20 0.32 -8.63 7.17
CA ASP A 20 0.36 -9.96 6.56
C ASP A 20 0.77 -9.92 5.10
N PHE A 21 0.28 -8.92 4.34
CA PHE A 21 0.67 -8.72 2.95
C PHE A 21 2.19 -8.57 2.80
N PHE A 22 2.83 -7.72 3.61
CA PHE A 22 4.27 -7.47 3.50
C PHE A 22 5.13 -8.61 4.00
N GLN A 23 4.65 -9.43 4.92
CA GLN A 23 5.32 -10.67 5.33
C GLN A 23 5.24 -11.72 4.22
N ALA A 24 4.08 -11.92 3.62
CA ALA A 24 3.91 -12.82 2.48
C ALA A 24 4.76 -12.38 1.27
N TYR A 25 4.79 -11.08 0.97
CA TYR A 25 5.64 -10.52 -0.07
C TYR A 25 7.13 -10.84 0.15
N LEU A 26 7.66 -10.55 1.36
CA LEU A 26 9.05 -10.85 1.69
C LEU A 26 9.34 -12.34 1.54
N GLY A 27 8.49 -13.21 2.11
CA GLY A 27 8.65 -14.66 2.00
C GLY A 27 8.67 -15.14 0.57
N GLY A 28 7.87 -14.55 -0.31
CA GLY A 28 7.88 -14.83 -1.76
C GLY A 28 9.19 -14.42 -2.43
N VAL A 29 9.70 -13.23 -2.14
CA VAL A 29 10.98 -12.74 -2.69
C VAL A 29 12.15 -13.59 -2.21
N GLU A 30 12.21 -13.93 -0.92
CA GLU A 30 13.26 -14.78 -0.34
C GLU A 30 13.23 -16.19 -0.93
N SER A 31 12.04 -16.78 -1.04
CA SER A 31 11.86 -18.10 -1.64
C SER A 31 12.32 -18.13 -3.10
N GLN A 32 11.95 -17.11 -3.88
CA GLN A 32 12.36 -17.01 -5.27
C GLN A 32 13.87 -16.76 -5.39
N ALA A 33 14.45 -15.88 -4.57
CA ALA A 33 15.90 -15.64 -4.55
C ALA A 33 16.69 -16.93 -4.24
N GLN A 34 16.21 -17.71 -3.28
CA GLN A 34 16.80 -19.02 -2.95
C GLN A 34 16.67 -20.00 -4.12
N ALA A 35 15.49 -20.06 -4.75
CA ALA A 35 15.24 -21.00 -5.86
C ALA A 35 16.12 -20.73 -7.08
N ILE A 36 16.44 -19.47 -7.37
CA ILE A 36 17.31 -19.08 -8.50
C ILE A 36 18.78 -18.91 -8.08
N GLY A 37 19.09 -18.94 -6.79
CA GLY A 37 20.44 -18.95 -6.25
C GLY A 37 21.13 -17.58 -6.23
N VAL A 38 20.42 -16.45 -6.19
CA VAL A 38 20.99 -15.09 -6.10
C VAL A 38 21.28 -14.68 -4.66
N ASP A 39 22.27 -13.80 -4.45
CA ASP A 39 22.56 -13.18 -3.15
C ASP A 39 21.56 -12.02 -2.92
N LEU A 40 20.53 -12.27 -2.12
CA LEU A 40 19.53 -11.26 -1.77
C LEU A 40 19.95 -10.46 -0.53
N ARG A 41 19.93 -9.14 -0.64
CA ARG A 41 20.14 -8.20 0.46
C ARG A 41 18.86 -7.44 0.72
N VAL A 42 18.34 -7.53 1.95
CA VAL A 42 17.09 -6.86 2.35
C VAL A 42 17.41 -5.63 3.19
N PHE A 43 16.89 -4.49 2.77
CA PHE A 43 16.95 -3.22 3.48
C PHE A 43 15.53 -2.79 3.85
N ASP A 44 15.31 -2.39 5.09
CA ASP A 44 14.00 -2.01 5.62
C ASP A 44 14.08 -0.62 6.24
N SER A 45 13.50 0.37 5.58
CA SER A 45 13.49 1.76 6.03
C SER A 45 12.46 2.05 7.12
N ARG A 46 11.58 1.09 7.42
CA ARG A 46 10.54 1.23 8.44
C ARG A 46 9.70 2.50 8.28
N GLN A 47 9.30 2.78 7.04
CA GLN A 47 8.48 3.95 6.65
C GLN A 47 9.22 5.30 6.71
N ASP A 48 10.54 5.30 6.87
CA ASP A 48 11.35 6.50 6.73
C ASP A 48 11.76 6.68 5.27
N ALA A 49 11.23 7.71 4.62
CA ALA A 49 11.45 7.96 3.19
C ALA A 49 12.89 8.44 2.89
N ALA A 50 13.50 9.18 3.80
CA ALA A 50 14.89 9.60 3.65
C ALA A 50 15.82 8.40 3.82
N LEU A 51 15.59 7.58 4.83
CA LEU A 51 16.35 6.35 5.06
C LEU A 51 16.19 5.37 3.89
N GLN A 52 15.00 5.29 3.26
CA GLN A 52 14.81 4.45 2.06
C GLN A 52 15.70 4.91 0.90
N ALA A 53 15.78 6.22 0.66
CA ALA A 53 16.66 6.78 -0.37
C ALA A 53 18.14 6.48 -0.07
N ASP A 54 18.57 6.66 1.19
CA ASP A 54 19.91 6.32 1.64
C ASP A 54 20.23 4.81 1.48
N MET A 55 19.25 3.94 1.67
CA MET A 55 19.40 2.50 1.44
C MET A 55 19.56 2.14 -0.03
N VAL A 56 18.94 2.88 -0.95
CA VAL A 56 19.24 2.74 -2.39
C VAL A 56 20.70 3.12 -2.65
N ASP A 57 21.19 4.22 -2.09
CA ASP A 57 22.59 4.64 -2.24
C ASP A 57 23.57 3.62 -1.60
N GLN A 58 23.21 3.02 -0.48
CA GLN A 58 23.99 1.93 0.11
C GLN A 58 24.04 0.70 -0.81
N ALA A 59 22.92 0.33 -1.42
CA ALA A 59 22.89 -0.78 -2.39
C ALA A 59 23.77 -0.50 -3.61
N ILE A 60 23.77 0.75 -4.12
CA ILE A 60 24.68 1.20 -5.18
C ILE A 60 26.13 1.04 -4.74
N ALA A 61 26.49 1.51 -3.54
CA ALA A 61 27.84 1.43 -3.00
C ALA A 61 28.32 -0.02 -2.78
N LEU A 62 27.40 -0.95 -2.48
CA LEU A 62 27.69 -2.38 -2.35
C LEU A 62 27.91 -3.08 -3.70
N GLY A 63 27.69 -2.39 -4.82
CA GLY A 63 27.85 -2.94 -6.16
C GLY A 63 26.89 -4.10 -6.42
N VAL A 64 25.60 -3.92 -6.13
CA VAL A 64 24.57 -4.90 -6.49
C VAL A 64 24.27 -4.82 -7.99
N ASP A 65 23.83 -5.92 -8.57
CA ASP A 65 23.47 -6.01 -9.99
C ASP A 65 22.03 -5.52 -10.26
N GLY A 66 21.17 -5.63 -9.24
CA GLY A 66 19.77 -5.19 -9.32
C GLY A 66 19.22 -4.67 -8.01
N ILE A 67 18.25 -3.77 -8.11
CA ILE A 67 17.50 -3.23 -6.97
C ILE A 67 16.01 -3.40 -7.23
N ILE A 68 15.29 -3.93 -6.25
CA ILE A 68 13.83 -3.90 -6.17
C ILE A 68 13.47 -2.80 -5.17
N ILE A 69 12.81 -1.73 -5.63
CA ILE A 69 12.27 -0.69 -4.77
C ILE A 69 10.82 -1.06 -4.45
N GLN A 70 10.55 -1.34 -3.18
CA GLN A 70 9.24 -1.83 -2.72
C GLN A 70 8.52 -0.72 -1.95
N HIS A 71 7.43 -0.20 -2.54
CA HIS A 71 6.68 0.95 -2.04
C HIS A 71 7.57 2.18 -1.84
N GLY A 72 7.03 3.23 -1.31
CA GLY A 72 7.73 4.49 -1.04
C GLY A 72 6.98 5.69 -1.57
N LEU A 73 7.49 6.86 -1.26
CA LEU A 73 6.96 8.12 -1.77
C LEU A 73 7.64 8.45 -3.11
N THR A 74 6.84 8.84 -4.12
CA THR A 74 7.36 9.24 -5.44
C THR A 74 8.48 10.28 -5.30
N GLU A 75 8.27 11.30 -4.48
CA GLU A 75 9.23 12.41 -4.31
C GLU A 75 10.61 11.98 -3.83
N SER A 76 10.70 10.96 -2.98
CA SER A 76 11.98 10.45 -2.49
C SER A 76 12.58 9.38 -3.39
N MET A 77 11.75 8.59 -4.09
CA MET A 77 12.22 7.44 -4.85
C MET A 77 12.57 7.74 -6.29
N LYS A 78 12.01 8.78 -6.91
CA LYS A 78 12.32 9.13 -8.31
C LYS A 78 13.82 9.41 -8.52
N ASP A 79 14.42 10.25 -7.68
CA ASP A 79 15.84 10.61 -7.80
C ASP A 79 16.75 9.45 -7.33
N ALA A 80 16.36 8.71 -6.30
CA ALA A 80 17.11 7.53 -5.83
C ALA A 80 17.14 6.42 -6.90
N ALA A 81 16.01 6.13 -7.54
CA ALA A 81 15.92 5.16 -8.63
C ALA A 81 16.77 5.61 -9.85
N GLN A 82 16.75 6.91 -10.18
CA GLN A 82 17.58 7.45 -11.26
C GLN A 82 19.07 7.27 -10.96
N ARG A 83 19.53 7.55 -9.73
CA ARG A 83 20.94 7.32 -9.36
C ARG A 83 21.37 5.86 -9.51
N ALA A 84 20.48 4.91 -9.18
CA ALA A 84 20.76 3.50 -9.38
C ALA A 84 20.91 3.15 -10.88
N VAL A 85 20.03 3.68 -11.73
CA VAL A 85 20.12 3.51 -13.19
C VAL A 85 21.41 4.12 -13.74
N ASP A 86 21.78 5.32 -13.32
CA ASP A 86 23.00 6.02 -13.74
C ASP A 86 24.27 5.25 -13.32
N ALA A 87 24.20 4.51 -12.21
CA ALA A 87 25.26 3.60 -11.78
C ALA A 87 25.28 2.26 -12.55
N GLY A 88 24.39 2.07 -13.53
CA GLY A 88 24.32 0.88 -14.36
C GLY A 88 23.57 -0.29 -13.74
N ILE A 89 22.91 -0.08 -12.59
CA ILE A 89 22.16 -1.11 -11.86
C ILE A 89 20.77 -1.29 -12.49
N LYS A 90 20.31 -2.54 -12.57
CA LYS A 90 18.95 -2.84 -13.02
C LYS A 90 17.96 -2.56 -11.89
N VAL A 91 16.95 -1.73 -12.16
CA VAL A 91 15.94 -1.36 -11.17
C VAL A 91 14.58 -1.88 -11.58
N VAL A 92 13.83 -2.38 -10.61
CA VAL A 92 12.39 -2.70 -10.72
C VAL A 92 11.67 -1.96 -9.59
N ALA A 93 10.60 -1.26 -9.93
CA ALA A 93 9.71 -0.60 -8.96
C ALA A 93 8.52 -1.52 -8.69
N PHE A 94 8.23 -1.77 -7.40
CA PHE A 94 7.06 -2.51 -6.95
C PHE A 94 6.16 -1.58 -6.14
N ASP A 95 4.97 -1.28 -6.67
CA ASP A 95 3.95 -0.42 -6.04
C ASP A 95 4.49 0.97 -5.60
N VAL A 96 5.40 1.53 -6.38
CA VAL A 96 5.90 2.90 -6.23
C VAL A 96 6.11 3.54 -7.59
N ASN A 97 5.59 4.75 -7.77
CA ASN A 97 5.85 5.50 -8.99
C ASN A 97 7.21 6.21 -8.88
N VAL A 98 8.16 5.85 -9.72
CA VAL A 98 9.50 6.46 -9.76
C VAL A 98 9.66 7.44 -10.93
N GLU A 99 8.57 7.74 -11.65
CA GLU A 99 8.52 8.70 -12.78
C GLU A 99 9.59 8.46 -13.87
N ASN A 100 10.06 7.21 -14.00
CA ASN A 100 11.04 6.83 -15.00
C ASN A 100 10.50 5.68 -15.87
N PRO A 101 10.14 5.94 -17.15
CA PRO A 101 9.56 4.93 -18.04
C PRO A 101 10.53 3.80 -18.42
N ALA A 102 11.84 3.97 -18.17
CA ALA A 102 12.85 2.94 -18.41
C ALA A 102 12.91 1.91 -17.26
N ILE A 103 12.29 2.18 -16.11
CA ILE A 103 12.24 1.29 -14.98
C ILE A 103 10.94 0.49 -15.05
N PRO A 104 11.00 -0.86 -15.20
CA PRO A 104 9.80 -1.70 -15.14
C PRO A 104 9.09 -1.52 -13.79
N GLN A 105 7.77 -1.34 -13.86
CA GLN A 105 6.91 -1.28 -12.70
C GLN A 105 6.09 -2.55 -12.59
N VAL A 106 6.05 -3.14 -11.41
CA VAL A 106 5.18 -4.25 -11.04
C VAL A 106 4.18 -3.73 -10.03
N GLU A 107 2.90 -3.90 -10.30
CA GLU A 107 1.83 -3.39 -9.44
C GLU A 107 0.59 -4.27 -9.54
N GLN A 108 -0.29 -4.19 -8.54
CA GLN A 108 -1.64 -4.71 -8.62
C GLN A 108 -2.50 -3.77 -9.47
N TYR A 109 -3.62 -4.28 -9.97
CA TYR A 109 -4.60 -3.41 -10.61
C TYR A 109 -5.48 -2.74 -9.55
N ASP A 110 -4.87 -1.89 -8.72
CA ASP A 110 -5.46 -1.28 -7.53
C ASP A 110 -6.74 -0.49 -7.80
N TYR A 111 -6.80 0.22 -8.92
CA TYR A 111 -8.02 0.89 -9.35
C TYR A 111 -9.20 -0.09 -9.42
N MET A 112 -8.98 -1.28 -10.04
CA MET A 112 -10.05 -2.28 -10.15
C MET A 112 -10.34 -2.94 -8.81
N LEU A 113 -9.34 -3.18 -7.96
CA LEU A 113 -9.55 -3.69 -6.61
C LEU A 113 -10.47 -2.74 -5.80
N GLY A 114 -10.14 -1.45 -5.79
CA GLY A 114 -11.00 -0.45 -5.15
C GLY A 114 -12.40 -0.40 -5.76
N LYS A 115 -12.49 -0.43 -7.10
CA LYS A 115 -13.76 -0.39 -7.82
C LYS A 115 -14.66 -1.58 -7.49
N LEU A 116 -14.14 -2.80 -7.48
CA LEU A 116 -14.90 -4.01 -7.16
C LEU A 116 -15.46 -3.97 -5.72
N ALA A 117 -14.65 -3.51 -4.76
CA ALA A 117 -15.12 -3.35 -3.38
C ALA A 117 -16.26 -2.32 -3.29
N LEU A 118 -16.15 -1.22 -4.03
CA LEU A 118 -17.18 -0.17 -4.07
C LEU A 118 -18.44 -0.58 -4.84
N GLU A 119 -18.30 -1.35 -5.91
CA GLU A 119 -19.45 -1.94 -6.62
C GLU A 119 -20.23 -2.89 -5.70
N GLN A 120 -19.52 -3.65 -4.85
CA GLN A 120 -20.17 -4.48 -3.85
C GLN A 120 -20.86 -3.62 -2.79
N ALA A 121 -20.23 -2.53 -2.32
CA ALA A 121 -20.85 -1.59 -1.39
C ALA A 121 -22.16 -1.02 -1.93
N ILE A 122 -22.18 -0.62 -3.21
CA ILE A 122 -23.40 -0.13 -3.87
C ILE A 122 -24.45 -1.22 -3.99
N LYS A 123 -24.04 -2.44 -4.31
CA LYS A 123 -24.97 -3.58 -4.43
C LYS A 123 -25.67 -3.89 -3.11
N ASP A 124 -24.97 -3.79 -1.99
CA ASP A 124 -25.46 -4.12 -0.67
C ASP A 124 -26.24 -2.96 -0.05
N ASN A 125 -25.81 -1.71 -0.25
CA ASN A 125 -26.34 -0.52 0.42
C ASN A 125 -27.13 0.43 -0.51
N GLY A 126 -27.19 0.16 -1.82
CA GLY A 126 -27.74 1.09 -2.80
C GLY A 126 -26.80 2.25 -3.11
N THR A 127 -27.34 3.30 -3.74
CA THR A 127 -26.56 4.47 -4.22
C THR A 127 -26.66 5.70 -3.30
N SER A 128 -27.16 5.50 -2.07
CA SER A 128 -27.35 6.59 -1.09
C SER A 128 -27.02 6.10 0.31
N PHE A 129 -25.86 6.50 0.82
CA PHE A 129 -25.40 6.18 2.16
C PHE A 129 -24.36 7.21 2.64
N LYS A 130 -24.11 7.25 3.94
CA LYS A 130 -23.04 8.03 4.55
C LYS A 130 -21.82 7.17 4.79
N ALA A 131 -20.68 7.61 4.27
CA ALA A 131 -19.43 6.86 4.29
C ALA A 131 -18.32 7.56 5.06
N GLY A 132 -17.60 6.76 5.85
CA GLY A 132 -16.23 7.06 6.28
C GLY A 132 -15.23 6.44 5.30
N TYR A 133 -14.17 7.17 5.01
CA TYR A 133 -13.13 6.73 4.08
C TYR A 133 -11.76 6.76 4.72
N VAL A 134 -11.02 5.65 4.63
CA VAL A 134 -9.64 5.57 5.15
C VAL A 134 -8.67 5.76 3.99
N TYR A 135 -7.89 6.83 4.03
CA TYR A 135 -6.97 7.19 2.96
C TYR A 135 -5.71 7.87 3.48
N VAL A 136 -4.58 7.51 2.88
CA VAL A 136 -3.28 8.16 3.09
C VAL A 136 -2.71 8.51 1.71
N PRO A 137 -2.59 9.81 1.38
CA PRO A 137 -2.12 10.24 0.07
C PRO A 137 -0.63 9.98 -0.15
N GLY A 138 -0.22 9.85 -1.42
CA GLY A 138 1.18 9.71 -1.83
C GLY A 138 1.71 8.28 -1.81
N ILE A 139 0.88 7.31 -1.47
CA ILE A 139 1.17 5.87 -1.59
C ILE A 139 0.47 5.35 -2.85
N ALA A 140 1.24 4.98 -3.85
CA ALA A 140 0.74 4.68 -5.20
C ALA A 140 -0.46 3.71 -5.26
N PRO A 141 -0.50 2.55 -4.56
CA PRO A 141 -1.67 1.69 -4.51
C PRO A 141 -2.92 2.40 -3.95
N LEU A 142 -2.77 3.17 -2.87
CA LEU A 142 -3.88 3.88 -2.25
C LEU A 142 -4.40 5.00 -3.15
N ASP A 143 -3.51 5.74 -3.82
CA ASP A 143 -3.88 6.79 -4.77
C ASP A 143 -4.64 6.22 -5.98
N ARG A 144 -4.29 5.01 -6.43
CA ARG A 144 -5.03 4.32 -7.50
C ARG A 144 -6.42 3.84 -7.04
N ARG A 145 -6.54 3.37 -5.79
CA ARG A 145 -7.83 2.98 -5.17
C ARG A 145 -8.69 4.20 -4.88
N ASP A 146 -8.09 5.33 -4.48
CA ASP A 146 -8.77 6.62 -4.30
C ASP A 146 -9.42 7.10 -5.61
N LYS A 147 -8.74 6.95 -6.74
CA LYS A 147 -9.32 7.30 -8.04
C LYS A 147 -10.65 6.59 -8.28
N ALA A 148 -10.76 5.30 -7.94
CA ALA A 148 -12.01 4.56 -8.03
C ALA A 148 -13.06 5.12 -7.07
N TRP A 149 -12.69 5.49 -5.84
CA TRP A 149 -13.58 6.12 -4.86
C TRP A 149 -14.14 7.45 -5.37
N GLN A 150 -13.30 8.34 -5.91
CA GLN A 150 -13.75 9.62 -6.45
C GLN A 150 -14.70 9.45 -7.64
N GLU A 151 -14.42 8.51 -8.55
CA GLU A 151 -15.30 8.21 -9.68
C GLU A 151 -16.65 7.65 -9.24
N VAL A 152 -16.67 6.75 -8.25
CA VAL A 152 -17.91 6.17 -7.71
C VAL A 152 -18.76 7.24 -7.03
N LYS A 153 -18.18 8.13 -6.23
CA LYS A 153 -18.91 9.27 -5.64
C LYS A 153 -19.47 10.19 -6.70
N ALA A 154 -18.69 10.51 -7.71
CA ALA A 154 -19.16 11.41 -8.78
C ALA A 154 -20.34 10.81 -9.56
N ALA A 155 -20.35 9.49 -9.76
CA ALA A 155 -21.43 8.78 -10.44
C ALA A 155 -22.68 8.58 -9.55
N ASN A 156 -22.54 8.65 -8.22
CA ASN A 156 -23.60 8.40 -7.25
C ASN A 156 -23.71 9.54 -6.23
N PRO A 157 -24.36 10.68 -6.56
CA PRO A 157 -24.43 11.86 -5.69
C PRO A 157 -25.12 11.64 -4.34
N GLY A 158 -25.79 10.51 -4.15
CA GLY A 158 -26.38 10.10 -2.86
C GLY A 158 -25.37 9.49 -1.90
N ILE A 159 -24.14 9.20 -2.33
CA ILE A 159 -23.05 8.79 -1.47
C ILE A 159 -22.40 10.01 -0.85
N GLU A 160 -22.55 10.16 0.45
CA GLU A 160 -22.04 11.28 1.22
C GLU A 160 -20.76 10.87 1.99
N GLU A 161 -19.60 11.38 1.58
CA GLU A 161 -18.35 11.20 2.31
C GLU A 161 -18.34 12.16 3.50
N VAL A 162 -18.61 11.64 4.70
CA VAL A 162 -18.71 12.46 5.92
C VAL A 162 -17.41 12.55 6.70
N ALA A 163 -16.47 11.66 6.46
CA ALA A 163 -15.15 11.68 7.07
C ALA A 163 -14.10 11.03 6.17
N VAL A 164 -12.91 11.65 6.12
CA VAL A 164 -11.69 11.07 5.55
C VAL A 164 -10.62 11.06 6.64
N PHE A 165 -9.99 9.92 6.86
CA PHE A 165 -8.95 9.74 7.86
C PHE A 165 -8.00 8.61 7.45
N GLY A 166 -6.90 8.43 8.17
CA GLY A 166 -5.98 7.32 7.95
C GLY A 166 -4.55 7.69 8.33
N THR A 167 -3.78 6.69 8.67
CA THR A 167 -2.36 6.82 8.98
C THR A 167 -1.62 5.52 8.68
N LEU A 168 -0.32 5.63 8.40
CA LEU A 168 0.60 4.48 8.31
C LEU A 168 1.41 4.28 9.60
N ASP A 169 1.10 5.02 10.67
CA ASP A 169 1.81 4.89 11.95
C ASP A 169 1.65 3.48 12.54
N ASN A 170 2.77 2.88 12.90
CA ASN A 170 2.78 1.53 13.47
C ASN A 170 2.37 1.50 14.96
N PRO A 171 1.58 0.50 15.37
CA PRO A 171 0.92 -0.54 14.57
C PRO A 171 -0.26 0.02 13.76
N ILE A 172 -0.23 -0.17 12.43
CA ILE A 172 -1.16 0.48 11.48
C ILE A 172 -2.62 0.25 11.87
N ALA A 173 -3.02 -0.99 12.13
CA ALA A 173 -4.40 -1.32 12.52
C ALA A 173 -4.83 -0.56 13.77
N ASN A 174 -4.02 -0.54 14.84
CA ASN A 174 -4.36 0.13 16.09
C ASN A 174 -4.47 1.65 15.92
N SER A 175 -3.55 2.24 15.14
CA SER A 175 -3.54 3.68 14.89
C SER A 175 -4.78 4.12 14.10
N ASN A 176 -5.21 3.32 13.12
CA ASN A 176 -6.45 3.56 12.40
C ASN A 176 -7.70 3.27 13.24
N ALA A 177 -7.67 2.29 14.16
CA ALA A 177 -8.75 2.07 15.11
C ALA A 177 -8.98 3.30 16.00
N ASN A 178 -7.89 3.94 16.49
CA ASN A 178 -7.98 5.17 17.29
C ASN A 178 -8.67 6.30 16.53
N GLN A 179 -8.34 6.49 15.25
CA GLN A 179 -8.98 7.52 14.41
C GLN A 179 -10.44 7.14 14.10
N ALA A 180 -10.70 5.86 13.77
CA ALA A 180 -12.06 5.38 13.49
C ALA A 180 -13.02 5.57 14.67
N ARG A 181 -12.57 5.34 15.93
CA ARG A 181 -13.39 5.63 17.12
C ARG A 181 -13.86 7.07 17.17
N SER A 182 -12.95 8.01 16.90
CA SER A 182 -13.28 9.44 16.90
C SER A 182 -14.25 9.80 15.77
N VAL A 183 -14.04 9.20 14.59
CA VAL A 183 -14.93 9.40 13.43
C VAL A 183 -16.33 8.88 13.71
N LEU A 184 -16.46 7.66 14.26
CA LEU A 184 -17.75 7.07 14.62
C LEU A 184 -18.50 7.83 15.71
N GLN A 185 -17.78 8.39 16.69
CA GLN A 185 -18.36 9.24 17.71
C GLN A 185 -18.90 10.57 17.14
N ALA A 186 -18.20 11.14 16.17
CA ALA A 186 -18.58 12.41 15.55
C ALA A 186 -19.68 12.24 14.48
N ASN A 187 -19.83 11.06 13.89
CA ASN A 187 -20.71 10.78 12.74
C ASN A 187 -21.48 9.49 12.98
N SER A 188 -22.48 9.54 13.87
CA SER A 188 -23.26 8.37 14.29
C SER A 188 -24.19 7.78 13.22
N ASP A 189 -24.27 8.41 12.06
CA ASP A 189 -25.11 8.04 10.93
C ASP A 189 -24.31 7.46 9.74
N ILE A 190 -23.02 7.18 9.94
CA ILE A 190 -22.22 6.38 8.99
C ILE A 190 -22.78 4.96 8.95
N THR A 191 -23.00 4.47 7.71
CA THR A 191 -23.44 3.09 7.46
C THR A 191 -22.44 2.27 6.65
N VAL A 192 -21.47 2.95 6.00
CA VAL A 192 -20.45 2.30 5.19
C VAL A 192 -19.06 2.83 5.56
N MET A 193 -18.10 1.94 5.67
CA MET A 193 -16.68 2.27 5.78
C MET A 193 -15.93 1.70 4.58
N PHE A 194 -15.28 2.57 3.80
CA PHE A 194 -14.33 2.14 2.77
C PHE A 194 -12.91 2.24 3.32
N ALA A 195 -12.29 1.08 3.52
CA ALA A 195 -10.95 0.93 4.09
C ALA A 195 -10.09 0.11 3.12
N PRO A 196 -9.54 0.71 2.05
CA PRO A 196 -8.96 0.01 0.89
C PRO A 196 -7.56 -0.57 1.15
N TYR A 197 -7.29 -1.03 2.34
CA TYR A 197 -6.12 -1.79 2.75
C TYR A 197 -6.50 -2.63 3.98
N ASP A 198 -6.05 -3.89 4.02
CA ASP A 198 -6.48 -4.84 5.05
C ASP A 198 -6.16 -4.38 6.48
N GLU A 199 -4.98 -3.78 6.73
CA GLU A 199 -4.63 -3.23 8.04
C GLU A 199 -5.52 -2.03 8.43
N PHE A 200 -5.98 -1.24 7.45
CA PHE A 200 -6.98 -0.20 7.71
C PHE A 200 -8.32 -0.82 8.10
N ALA A 201 -8.74 -1.85 7.35
CA ALA A 201 -10.00 -2.56 7.64
C ALA A 201 -9.98 -3.24 9.00
N LYS A 202 -8.87 -3.87 9.40
CA LYS A 202 -8.71 -4.43 10.76
C LYS A 202 -8.90 -3.36 11.83
N GLY A 203 -8.31 -2.17 11.63
CA GLY A 203 -8.47 -1.05 12.56
C GLY A 203 -9.91 -0.53 12.63
N VAL A 204 -10.55 -0.32 11.48
CA VAL A 204 -11.95 0.11 11.40
C VAL A 204 -12.85 -0.93 12.05
N LYS A 205 -12.66 -2.23 11.74
CA LYS A 205 -13.44 -3.32 12.33
C LYS A 205 -13.33 -3.33 13.85
N LEU A 206 -12.14 -3.17 14.39
CA LEU A 206 -11.95 -3.11 15.84
C LEU A 206 -12.77 -1.98 16.46
N ALA A 207 -12.76 -0.79 15.87
CA ALA A 207 -13.53 0.35 16.38
C ALA A 207 -15.04 0.15 16.26
N VAL A 208 -15.52 -0.45 15.17
CA VAL A 208 -16.93 -0.76 14.93
C VAL A 208 -17.42 -1.81 15.92
N ASP A 209 -16.65 -2.89 16.16
CA ASP A 209 -16.99 -3.95 17.11
C ASP A 209 -17.07 -3.41 18.55
N GLU A 210 -16.08 -2.60 18.97
CA GLU A 210 -16.05 -1.98 20.30
C GLU A 210 -17.22 -1.01 20.54
N ALA A 211 -17.68 -0.34 19.48
CA ALA A 211 -18.83 0.56 19.53
C ALA A 211 -20.18 -0.18 19.51
N GLY A 212 -20.18 -1.51 19.29
CA GLY A 212 -21.41 -2.31 19.14
C GLY A 212 -22.19 -2.02 17.86
N LEU A 213 -21.50 -1.59 16.79
CA LEU A 213 -22.09 -1.15 15.51
C LEU A 213 -21.92 -2.19 14.39
N THR A 214 -21.49 -3.41 14.70
CA THR A 214 -21.17 -4.47 13.72
C THR A 214 -22.32 -4.79 12.76
N ASP A 215 -23.57 -4.73 13.24
CA ASP A 215 -24.77 -4.97 12.42
C ASP A 215 -25.31 -3.70 11.73
N GLN A 216 -24.63 -2.56 11.86
CA GLN A 216 -25.08 -1.27 11.39
C GLN A 216 -24.13 -0.64 10.35
N ILE A 217 -22.87 -1.07 10.35
CA ILE A 217 -21.82 -0.52 9.49
C ILE A 217 -21.17 -1.62 8.68
N ASP A 218 -21.29 -1.53 7.38
CA ASP A 218 -20.59 -2.41 6.44
C ASP A 218 -19.18 -1.87 6.13
N ILE A 219 -18.20 -2.78 6.15
CA ILE A 219 -16.80 -2.44 5.89
C ILE A 219 -16.36 -3.09 4.58
N TYR A 220 -15.90 -2.27 3.64
CA TYR A 220 -15.39 -2.72 2.34
C TYR A 220 -13.90 -2.46 2.25
N SER A 221 -13.17 -3.48 1.83
CA SER A 221 -11.72 -3.45 1.78
C SER A 221 -11.17 -4.06 0.48
N ALA A 222 -9.89 -3.88 0.27
CA ALA A 222 -9.07 -4.60 -0.69
C ALA A 222 -7.94 -5.32 0.07
N ASP A 223 -7.29 -6.25 -0.63
CA ASP A 223 -6.30 -7.18 -0.08
C ASP A 223 -6.92 -8.29 0.79
N VAL A 224 -6.12 -9.26 1.16
CA VAL A 224 -6.53 -10.43 1.94
C VAL A 224 -5.53 -10.64 3.07
N SER A 225 -6.03 -10.80 4.28
CA SER A 225 -5.22 -11.11 5.47
C SER A 225 -5.84 -12.25 6.28
#